data_25f9e0226fbd7cfecd73e67020ce9e13
#
_entry.id   25f9e0226fbd7cfecd73e67020ce9e13
#
_cell.length_a   1.000
_cell.length_b   1.000
_cell.length_c   1.000
_cell.angle_alpha   90.00
_cell.angle_beta   90.00
_cell.angle_gamma   90.00
#
_symmetry.space_group_name_H-M   'P 1'
#
loop_
_entity.id
_entity.type
_entity.pdbx_description
1 polymer ?
#
loop_
_entity_poly.entity_id
_entity_poly.type
_entity_poly.pdbx_seq_one_letter_code
_entity_poly.pdbx_strand_id
1 'polypeptide(L)'
;MIREISIENFMSIRKKQVLSFEATKDKTSHELLIVEIKPGMRLNRMLILYGANASGKSNILYAYETIWRMLVSPYTNKLQAIPFYPFALDKDKNTRLSVSFYIGQVRYDYSVEYNNRYIISEKMEYAPNGVLSLFYSRKFVHEDVVPDIEFGRTVGLHLKSKKTIVDNTLNNHTVLSTFAKVSLNEDAKIFRDTYNWIVRYVHGMKGNSLLDIAQQLIDNKEKKDYFISAMRKADFNISNI
;
A
#
# COMPACT_ATOMS: atom_id res chain seq x y z
N MET A 1 7.66 0.55 -7.04
CA MET A 1 6.89 1.64 -7.71
C MET A 1 5.42 1.27 -7.73
N ILE A 2 4.53 2.22 -7.43
CA ILE A 2 3.07 2.01 -7.54
C ILE A 2 2.68 2.17 -9.01
N ARG A 3 1.81 1.28 -9.48
CA ARG A 3 1.23 1.32 -10.84
C ARG A 3 -0.17 1.92 -10.82
N GLU A 4 -1.02 1.49 -9.89
CA GLU A 4 -2.42 1.85 -9.87
C GLU A 4 -3.00 1.70 -8.46
N ILE A 5 -3.94 2.56 -8.10
CA ILE A 5 -4.74 2.46 -6.88
C ILE A 5 -6.21 2.54 -7.27
N SER A 6 -7.04 1.67 -6.71
CA SER A 6 -8.49 1.69 -6.91
C SER A 6 -9.19 1.84 -5.57
N ILE A 7 -10.23 2.66 -5.54
CA ILE A 7 -10.95 3.05 -4.33
C ILE A 7 -12.45 2.99 -4.62
N GLU A 8 -13.22 2.32 -3.76
CA GLU A 8 -14.68 2.24 -3.85
C GLU A 8 -15.30 2.30 -2.46
N ASN A 9 -16.37 3.04 -2.32
CA ASN A 9 -17.11 3.26 -1.08
C ASN A 9 -16.21 3.74 0.07
N PHE A 10 -15.50 4.84 -0.16
CA PHE A 10 -14.58 5.41 0.83
C PHE A 10 -14.72 6.93 0.90
N MET A 11 -15.08 7.48 2.04
CA MET A 11 -15.29 8.92 2.27
C MET A 11 -16.21 9.55 1.21
N SER A 12 -15.71 10.47 0.37
CA SER A 12 -16.48 11.09 -0.71
C SER A 12 -16.54 10.26 -2.00
N ILE A 13 -15.84 9.13 -2.05
CA ILE A 13 -15.73 8.28 -3.23
C ILE A 13 -16.77 7.16 -3.15
N ARG A 14 -17.87 7.28 -3.89
CA ARG A 14 -18.95 6.30 -3.91
C ARG A 14 -18.68 5.12 -4.84
N LYS A 15 -18.50 5.44 -6.13
CA LYS A 15 -18.22 4.45 -7.18
C LYS A 15 -16.73 4.26 -7.33
N LYS A 16 -16.32 3.09 -7.82
CA LYS A 16 -14.92 2.78 -8.09
C LYS A 16 -14.25 3.91 -8.89
N GLN A 17 -13.18 4.45 -8.32
CA GLN A 17 -12.25 5.37 -8.96
C GLN A 17 -10.88 4.74 -9.04
N VAL A 18 -10.15 5.04 -10.09
CA VAL A 18 -8.82 4.50 -10.36
C VAL A 18 -7.85 5.65 -10.56
N LEU A 19 -6.75 5.63 -9.80
CA LEU A 19 -5.61 6.51 -9.99
C LEU A 19 -4.46 5.69 -10.58
N SER A 20 -4.09 5.99 -11.83
CA SER A 20 -3.00 5.30 -12.53
C SER A 20 -1.73 6.13 -12.54
N PHE A 21 -0.60 5.48 -12.30
CA PHE A 21 0.76 6.03 -12.45
C PHE A 21 1.38 5.65 -13.79
N GLU A 22 0.67 4.95 -14.67
CA GLU A 22 1.19 4.62 -15.99
C GLU A 22 1.44 5.91 -16.80
N ALA A 23 2.64 6.00 -17.37
CA ALA A 23 3.00 7.13 -18.20
C ALA A 23 2.32 7.06 -19.55
N THR A 24 1.86 8.21 -20.04
CA THR A 24 1.35 8.36 -21.40
C THR A 24 2.45 8.18 -22.44
N LYS A 25 2.10 8.23 -23.72
CA LYS A 25 3.08 8.17 -24.83
C LYS A 25 3.91 9.45 -24.97
N ASP A 26 3.58 10.51 -24.23
CA ASP A 26 4.33 11.76 -24.22
C ASP A 26 5.77 11.50 -23.76
N LYS A 27 6.73 12.11 -24.48
CA LYS A 27 8.17 11.99 -24.21
C LYS A 27 8.77 13.23 -23.54
N THR A 28 7.97 14.24 -23.25
CA THR A 28 8.41 15.47 -22.59
C THR A 28 8.89 15.15 -21.18
N SER A 29 10.09 15.62 -20.81
CA SER A 29 10.70 15.40 -19.48
C SER A 29 10.84 13.91 -19.08
N HIS A 30 10.97 13.02 -20.06
CA HIS A 30 10.97 11.57 -19.90
C HIS A 30 11.97 11.07 -18.84
N GLU A 31 13.22 11.55 -18.90
CA GLU A 31 14.31 11.04 -18.05
C GLU A 31 14.13 11.38 -16.56
N LEU A 32 13.50 12.52 -16.25
CA LEU A 32 13.33 12.99 -14.88
C LEU A 32 12.08 12.43 -14.21
N LEU A 33 10.97 12.34 -14.95
CA LEU A 33 9.65 12.08 -14.38
C LEU A 33 9.14 10.65 -14.60
N ILE A 34 9.79 9.88 -15.46
CA ILE A 34 9.35 8.54 -15.84
C ILE A 34 10.41 7.51 -15.52
N VAL A 35 9.98 6.35 -15.05
CA VAL A 35 10.82 5.15 -14.88
C VAL A 35 10.28 4.05 -15.76
N GLU A 36 11.13 3.45 -16.57
CA GLU A 36 10.82 2.19 -17.24
C GLU A 36 11.17 1.02 -16.31
N ILE A 37 10.13 0.33 -15.83
CA ILE A 37 10.28 -0.81 -14.92
C ILE A 37 10.76 -2.04 -15.66
N LYS A 38 10.24 -2.24 -16.87
CA LYS A 38 10.59 -3.29 -17.83
C LYS A 38 10.13 -2.84 -19.22
N PRO A 39 10.60 -3.45 -20.31
CA PRO A 39 10.21 -3.08 -21.67
C PRO A 39 8.69 -2.89 -21.81
N GLY A 40 8.28 -1.68 -22.21
CA GLY A 40 6.88 -1.30 -22.40
C GLY A 40 6.10 -0.95 -21.13
N MET A 41 6.68 -1.02 -19.93
CA MET A 41 6.05 -0.61 -18.67
C MET A 41 6.72 0.64 -18.12
N ARG A 42 6.09 1.79 -18.33
CA ARG A 42 6.58 3.11 -17.94
C ARG A 42 5.68 3.71 -16.89
N LEU A 43 6.24 4.14 -15.76
CA LEU A 43 5.52 4.71 -14.63
C LEU A 43 6.01 6.12 -14.33
N ASN A 44 5.08 7.00 -13.98
CA ASN A 44 5.37 8.33 -13.48
C ASN A 44 5.96 8.25 -12.06
N ARG A 45 7.04 8.98 -11.81
CA ARG A 45 7.65 9.11 -10.48
C ARG A 45 6.81 9.97 -9.55
N MET A 46 6.00 10.86 -10.12
CA MET A 46 5.19 11.81 -9.38
C MET A 46 3.83 12.00 -10.07
N LEU A 47 2.80 12.13 -9.25
CA LEU A 47 1.48 12.59 -9.68
C LEU A 47 1.09 13.81 -8.86
N ILE A 48 0.48 14.79 -9.50
CA ILE A 48 -0.06 15.99 -8.85
C ILE A 48 -1.58 15.94 -8.92
N LEU A 49 -2.22 15.97 -7.74
CA LEU A 49 -3.67 16.06 -7.62
C LEU A 49 -4.06 17.52 -7.41
N TYR A 50 -4.76 18.09 -8.37
CA TYR A 50 -5.29 19.45 -8.29
C TYR A 50 -6.80 19.47 -8.49
N GLY A 51 -7.45 20.54 -8.05
CA GLY A 51 -8.91 20.72 -8.17
C GLY A 51 -9.45 21.62 -7.05
N ALA A 52 -10.73 21.95 -7.12
CA ALA A 52 -11.40 22.80 -6.14
C ALA A 52 -11.32 22.24 -4.71
N ASN A 53 -11.51 23.11 -3.72
CA ASN A 53 -11.66 22.66 -2.33
C ASN A 53 -12.85 21.70 -2.22
N ALA A 54 -12.74 20.74 -1.30
CA ALA A 54 -13.74 19.67 -1.10
C ALA A 54 -13.95 18.71 -2.30
N SER A 55 -13.11 18.72 -3.34
CA SER A 55 -13.22 17.82 -4.49
C SER A 55 -12.77 16.36 -4.21
N GLY A 56 -12.35 16.04 -3.00
CA GLY A 56 -11.96 14.69 -2.61
C GLY A 56 -10.47 14.34 -2.75
N LYS A 57 -9.59 15.31 -3.07
CA LYS A 57 -8.14 15.08 -3.21
C LYS A 57 -7.52 14.41 -2.00
N SER A 58 -7.80 14.93 -0.81
CA SER A 58 -7.31 14.35 0.45
C SER A 58 -7.84 12.94 0.70
N ASN A 59 -9.06 12.63 0.24
CA ASN A 59 -9.66 11.30 0.44
C ASN A 59 -8.93 10.22 -0.37
N ILE A 60 -8.38 10.57 -1.52
CA ILE A 60 -7.49 9.67 -2.30
C ILE A 60 -6.22 9.37 -1.51
N LEU A 61 -5.60 10.39 -0.88
CA LEU A 61 -4.40 10.23 -0.06
C LEU A 61 -4.69 9.41 1.22
N TYR A 62 -5.86 9.61 1.86
CA TYR A 62 -6.29 8.80 2.99
C TYR A 62 -6.55 7.34 2.61
N ALA A 63 -7.13 7.08 1.44
CA ALA A 63 -7.29 5.71 0.94
C ALA A 63 -5.92 5.05 0.69
N TYR A 64 -4.98 5.79 0.08
CA TYR A 64 -3.60 5.37 -0.10
C TYR A 64 -2.96 4.97 1.23
N GLU A 65 -3.00 5.84 2.23
CA GLU A 65 -2.46 5.56 3.56
C GLU A 65 -3.14 4.35 4.22
N THR A 66 -4.46 4.24 4.08
CA THR A 66 -5.23 3.14 4.66
C THR A 66 -4.78 1.78 4.13
N ILE A 67 -4.59 1.63 2.81
CA ILE A 67 -4.10 0.38 2.20
C ILE A 67 -2.77 -0.04 2.83
N TRP A 68 -1.80 0.87 2.86
CA TRP A 68 -0.45 0.54 3.32
C TRP A 68 -0.41 0.28 4.81
N ARG A 69 -1.13 1.05 5.61
CA ARG A 69 -1.26 0.80 7.05
C ARG A 69 -1.87 -0.58 7.32
N MET A 70 -2.90 -0.98 6.59
CA MET A 70 -3.51 -2.30 6.71
C MET A 70 -2.53 -3.43 6.38
N LEU A 71 -1.65 -3.23 5.40
CA LEU A 71 -0.66 -4.24 4.99
C LEU A 71 0.48 -4.44 6.01
N VAL A 72 0.79 -3.43 6.83
CA VAL A 72 1.96 -3.48 7.73
C VAL A 72 1.62 -3.46 9.22
N SER A 73 0.41 -3.06 9.61
CA SER A 73 0.04 -2.84 11.01
C SER A 73 -1.08 -3.80 11.45
N PRO A 74 -0.75 -4.94 12.07
CA PRO A 74 -1.76 -5.87 12.56
C PRO A 74 -2.41 -5.34 13.84
N TYR A 75 -3.66 -5.72 14.07
CA TYR A 75 -4.29 -5.56 15.37
C TYR A 75 -3.90 -6.71 16.30
N THR A 76 -3.84 -6.42 17.60
CA THR A 76 -3.55 -7.40 18.65
C THR A 76 -4.79 -7.93 19.36
N ASN A 77 -5.90 -7.19 19.23
CA ASN A 77 -7.18 -7.52 19.83
C ASN A 77 -8.26 -7.71 18.74
N LYS A 78 -8.93 -8.86 18.76
CA LYS A 78 -10.00 -9.19 17.79
C LYS A 78 -11.21 -8.26 17.85
N LEU A 79 -11.41 -7.55 18.96
CA LEU A 79 -12.51 -6.59 19.15
C LEU A 79 -12.17 -5.18 18.68
N GLN A 80 -10.92 -4.92 18.32
CA GLN A 80 -10.49 -3.60 17.86
C GLN A 80 -11.11 -3.31 16.48
N ALA A 81 -11.83 -2.17 16.38
CA ALA A 81 -12.45 -1.76 15.14
C ALA A 81 -11.41 -1.38 14.07
N ILE A 82 -11.70 -1.73 12.82
CA ILE A 82 -10.96 -1.24 11.66
C ILE A 82 -11.44 0.18 11.36
N PRO A 83 -10.56 1.17 11.12
CA PRO A 83 -10.96 2.48 10.64
C PRO A 83 -11.76 2.37 9.34
N PHE A 84 -13.05 2.70 9.42
CA PHE A 84 -14.00 2.49 8.36
C PHE A 84 -14.79 3.78 8.10
N TYR A 85 -14.61 4.33 6.92
CA TYR A 85 -15.20 5.61 6.50
C TYR A 85 -15.91 5.43 5.16
N PRO A 86 -17.06 4.72 5.13
CA PRO A 86 -17.80 4.50 3.89
C PRO A 86 -18.41 5.80 3.35
N PHE A 87 -18.84 5.79 2.09
CA PHE A 87 -19.62 6.88 1.54
C PHE A 87 -20.92 7.06 2.31
N ALA A 88 -21.29 8.31 2.61
CA ALA A 88 -22.35 8.64 3.56
C ALA A 88 -23.73 8.02 3.24
N LEU A 89 -24.02 7.77 1.95
CA LEU A 89 -25.27 7.15 1.50
C LEU A 89 -25.19 5.63 1.28
N ASP A 90 -24.03 5.01 1.51
CA ASP A 90 -23.78 3.57 1.33
C ASP A 90 -23.08 2.99 2.58
N LYS A 91 -23.53 3.40 3.78
CA LYS A 91 -22.89 3.04 5.07
C LYS A 91 -22.90 1.54 5.36
N ASP A 92 -23.89 0.83 4.80
CA ASP A 92 -24.05 -0.61 4.98
C ASP A 92 -23.23 -1.45 4.01
N LYS A 93 -22.56 -0.80 3.06
CA LYS A 93 -21.70 -1.47 2.08
C LYS A 93 -20.25 -1.47 2.54
N ASN A 94 -19.54 -2.54 2.20
CA ASN A 94 -18.11 -2.64 2.47
C ASN A 94 -17.31 -1.64 1.63
N THR A 95 -16.17 -1.21 2.15
CA THR A 95 -15.14 -0.49 1.39
C THR A 95 -14.29 -1.48 0.62
N ARG A 96 -13.96 -1.15 -0.64
CA ARG A 96 -13.02 -1.91 -1.47
C ARG A 96 -11.85 -1.03 -1.86
N LEU A 97 -10.66 -1.48 -1.51
CA LEU A 97 -9.41 -0.83 -1.87
C LEU A 97 -8.53 -1.83 -2.62
N SER A 98 -7.81 -1.35 -3.64
CA SER A 98 -6.79 -2.18 -4.28
C SER A 98 -5.58 -1.35 -4.71
N VAL A 99 -4.43 -2.01 -4.81
CA VAL A 99 -3.19 -1.42 -5.29
C VAL A 99 -2.42 -2.42 -6.15
N SER A 100 -1.93 -1.94 -7.30
CA SER A 100 -0.96 -2.64 -8.13
C SER A 100 0.40 -1.94 -7.99
N PHE A 101 1.47 -2.70 -7.75
CA PHE A 101 2.80 -2.16 -7.56
C PHE A 101 3.89 -3.11 -8.04
N TYR A 102 5.11 -2.60 -8.19
CA TYR A 102 6.28 -3.36 -8.60
C TYR A 102 7.33 -3.37 -7.49
N ILE A 103 7.85 -4.57 -7.19
CA ILE A 103 9.08 -4.79 -6.45
C ILE A 103 10.14 -5.26 -7.45
N GLY A 104 11.13 -4.42 -7.75
CA GLY A 104 11.96 -4.64 -8.93
C GLY A 104 11.10 -4.70 -10.18
N GLN A 105 11.18 -5.79 -10.93
CA GLN A 105 10.38 -6.03 -12.15
C GLN A 105 9.15 -6.93 -11.89
N VAL A 106 8.98 -7.44 -10.69
CA VAL A 106 7.85 -8.31 -10.32
C VAL A 106 6.64 -7.46 -9.94
N ARG A 107 5.53 -7.67 -10.64
CA ARG A 107 4.25 -7.03 -10.35
C ARG A 107 3.56 -7.74 -9.20
N TYR A 108 2.95 -6.96 -8.32
CA TYR A 108 2.05 -7.40 -7.27
C TYR A 108 0.72 -6.68 -7.41
N ASP A 109 -0.38 -7.41 -7.30
CA ASP A 109 -1.74 -6.88 -7.28
C ASP A 109 -2.38 -7.27 -5.96
N TYR A 110 -2.77 -6.29 -5.18
CA TYR A 110 -3.42 -6.47 -3.89
C TYR A 110 -4.82 -5.88 -3.92
N SER A 111 -5.77 -6.58 -3.32
CA SER A 111 -7.14 -6.09 -3.10
C SER A 111 -7.68 -6.52 -1.75
N VAL A 112 -8.47 -5.66 -1.14
CA VAL A 112 -9.13 -5.89 0.14
C VAL A 112 -10.54 -5.32 0.13
N GLU A 113 -11.48 -6.09 0.68
CA GLU A 113 -12.84 -5.67 0.99
C GLU A 113 -13.04 -5.79 2.50
N TYR A 114 -13.51 -4.72 3.16
CA TYR A 114 -13.61 -4.68 4.60
C TYR A 114 -14.75 -3.77 5.09
N ASN A 115 -15.15 -3.96 6.34
CA ASN A 115 -16.02 -3.08 7.09
C ASN A 115 -15.35 -2.66 8.43
N ASN A 116 -16.11 -2.09 9.35
CA ASN A 116 -15.57 -1.64 10.64
C ASN A 116 -15.12 -2.78 11.57
N ARG A 117 -15.46 -4.03 11.29
CA ARG A 117 -15.16 -5.18 12.16
C ARG A 117 -14.23 -6.20 11.49
N TYR A 118 -14.43 -6.48 10.20
CA TYR A 118 -13.83 -7.63 9.54
C TYR A 118 -13.23 -7.26 8.18
N ILE A 119 -12.14 -7.94 7.85
CA ILE A 119 -11.70 -8.09 6.47
C ILE A 119 -12.58 -9.17 5.84
N ILE A 120 -13.46 -8.79 4.94
CA ILE A 120 -14.43 -9.69 4.27
C ILE A 120 -13.74 -10.57 3.24
N SER A 121 -12.90 -9.96 2.42
CA SER A 121 -12.06 -10.68 1.47
C SER A 121 -10.73 -9.95 1.27
N GLU A 122 -9.68 -10.70 1.02
CA GLU A 122 -8.35 -10.18 0.73
C GLU A 122 -7.70 -11.08 -0.31
N LYS A 123 -7.01 -10.50 -1.27
CA LYS A 123 -6.26 -11.24 -2.28
C LYS A 123 -4.98 -10.51 -2.63
N MET A 124 -3.89 -11.24 -2.70
CA MET A 124 -2.64 -10.79 -3.31
C MET A 124 -2.23 -11.77 -4.40
N GLU A 125 -1.89 -11.23 -5.56
CA GLU A 125 -1.31 -11.94 -6.69
C GLU A 125 0.04 -11.34 -7.03
N TYR A 126 0.93 -12.10 -7.66
CA TYR A 126 2.21 -11.62 -8.11
C TYR A 126 2.63 -12.30 -9.43
N ALA A 127 3.54 -11.67 -10.15
CA ALA A 127 3.94 -12.14 -11.49
C ALA A 127 5.46 -12.34 -11.58
N PRO A 128 6.04 -13.37 -10.91
CA PRO A 128 7.49 -13.59 -10.91
C PRO A 128 8.04 -13.88 -12.32
N ASN A 129 7.25 -14.53 -13.16
CA ASN A 129 7.59 -14.87 -14.55
C ASN A 129 6.71 -14.13 -15.56
N GLY A 130 6.19 -12.95 -15.20
CA GLY A 130 5.32 -12.16 -16.07
C GLY A 130 3.84 -12.59 -16.07
N VAL A 131 3.50 -13.77 -15.55
CA VAL A 131 2.13 -14.30 -15.42
C VAL A 131 1.68 -14.17 -13.97
N LEU A 132 0.48 -13.61 -13.76
CA LEU A 132 -0.11 -13.50 -12.43
C LEU A 132 -0.38 -14.88 -11.84
N SER A 133 0.11 -15.09 -10.64
CA SER A 133 -0.09 -16.27 -9.82
C SER A 133 -0.59 -15.87 -8.45
N LEU A 134 -1.38 -16.70 -7.81
CA LEU A 134 -1.85 -16.45 -6.46
C LEU A 134 -0.64 -16.36 -5.51
N PHE A 135 -0.58 -15.29 -4.73
CA PHE A 135 0.32 -15.16 -3.59
C PHE A 135 -0.40 -15.68 -2.35
N TYR A 136 -1.54 -15.11 -2.00
CA TYR A 136 -2.53 -15.64 -1.09
C TYR A 136 -3.92 -15.05 -1.39
N SER A 137 -4.96 -15.74 -0.93
CA SER A 137 -6.31 -15.22 -0.82
C SER A 137 -6.90 -15.56 0.54
N ARG A 138 -7.85 -14.77 0.97
CA ARG A 138 -8.53 -14.96 2.24
C ARG A 138 -9.99 -14.58 2.12
N LYS A 139 -10.84 -15.31 2.87
CA LYS A 139 -12.26 -15.01 3.03
C LYS A 139 -12.65 -15.05 4.50
N PHE A 140 -13.51 -14.14 4.89
CA PHE A 140 -14.18 -14.17 6.19
C PHE A 140 -15.15 -15.35 6.22
N VAL A 141 -15.17 -16.10 7.32
CA VAL A 141 -16.06 -17.23 7.53
C VAL A 141 -17.09 -16.88 8.61
N HIS A 142 -16.61 -16.63 9.83
CA HIS A 142 -17.41 -16.26 10.99
C HIS A 142 -16.53 -15.56 12.02
N GLU A 143 -17.13 -14.77 12.93
CA GLU A 143 -16.38 -13.95 13.90
C GLU A 143 -15.51 -14.75 14.87
N ASP A 144 -15.90 -15.95 15.23
CA ASP A 144 -15.16 -16.83 16.15
C ASP A 144 -14.31 -17.89 15.45
N VAL A 145 -14.24 -17.85 14.14
CA VAL A 145 -13.46 -18.80 13.32
C VAL A 145 -12.32 -18.07 12.63
N VAL A 146 -11.16 -18.70 12.59
CA VAL A 146 -10.03 -18.19 11.80
C VAL A 146 -10.44 -18.02 10.34
N PRO A 147 -9.93 -16.99 9.64
CA PRO A 147 -10.28 -16.79 8.24
C PRO A 147 -9.82 -17.98 7.38
N ASP A 148 -10.56 -18.26 6.31
CA ASP A 148 -10.13 -19.21 5.29
C ASP A 148 -9.05 -18.58 4.43
N ILE A 149 -7.81 -19.11 4.51
CA ILE A 149 -6.63 -18.57 3.82
C ILE A 149 -6.04 -19.63 2.89
N GLU A 150 -6.03 -19.33 1.61
CA GLU A 150 -5.36 -20.11 0.57
C GLU A 150 -4.04 -19.45 0.19
N PHE A 151 -2.98 -20.25 0.08
CA PHE A 151 -1.65 -19.82 -0.37
C PHE A 151 -1.32 -20.38 -1.74
N GLY A 152 -0.78 -19.53 -2.60
CA GLY A 152 -0.34 -19.92 -3.94
C GLY A 152 0.75 -21.02 -3.89
N ARG A 153 0.73 -21.93 -4.85
CA ARG A 153 1.73 -23.02 -4.94
C ARG A 153 3.14 -22.48 -5.18
N THR A 154 3.25 -21.43 -5.97
CA THR A 154 4.53 -20.79 -6.34
C THR A 154 5.22 -20.05 -5.19
N VAL A 155 4.51 -19.83 -4.08
CA VAL A 155 5.05 -19.15 -2.88
C VAL A 155 5.95 -20.05 -2.04
N GLY A 156 5.80 -21.38 -2.17
CA GLY A 156 6.70 -22.38 -1.57
C GLY A 156 6.58 -22.53 -0.05
N LEU A 157 5.52 -22.04 0.60
CA LEU A 157 5.32 -22.17 2.04
C LEU A 157 5.09 -23.61 2.48
N HIS A 158 5.81 -24.04 3.51
CA HIS A 158 5.59 -25.31 4.19
C HIS A 158 4.35 -25.26 5.09
N LEU A 159 3.81 -26.44 5.43
CA LEU A 159 2.61 -26.55 6.26
C LEU A 159 2.74 -25.84 7.60
N LYS A 160 3.92 -25.90 8.26
CA LYS A 160 4.16 -25.24 9.54
C LYS A 160 4.05 -23.71 9.42
N SER A 161 4.67 -23.11 8.41
CA SER A 161 4.60 -21.68 8.17
C SER A 161 3.19 -21.23 7.80
N LYS A 162 2.47 -21.99 6.94
CA LYS A 162 1.06 -21.75 6.63
C LYS A 162 0.19 -21.74 7.88
N LYS A 163 0.32 -22.76 8.72
CA LYS A 163 -0.42 -22.88 9.99
C LYS A 163 -0.12 -21.69 10.91
N THR A 164 1.15 -21.32 11.08
CA THR A 164 1.54 -20.17 11.91
C THR A 164 0.88 -18.88 11.41
N ILE A 165 0.83 -18.63 10.10
CA ILE A 165 0.17 -17.45 9.54
C ILE A 165 -1.34 -17.49 9.83
N VAL A 166 -2.01 -18.61 9.54
CA VAL A 166 -3.45 -18.78 9.75
C VAL A 166 -3.82 -18.56 11.22
N ASP A 167 -3.14 -19.23 12.14
CA ASP A 167 -3.42 -19.20 13.58
C ASP A 167 -3.21 -17.78 14.19
N ASN A 168 -2.40 -16.93 13.55
CA ASN A 168 -2.09 -15.57 14.02
C ASN A 168 -2.78 -14.47 13.22
N THR A 169 -3.57 -14.81 12.21
CA THR A 169 -4.32 -13.83 11.41
C THR A 169 -5.73 -13.67 11.98
N LEU A 170 -5.98 -12.54 12.66
CA LEU A 170 -7.31 -12.21 13.18
C LEU A 170 -8.22 -11.73 12.06
N ASN A 171 -9.54 -11.75 12.31
CA ASN A 171 -10.54 -11.31 11.33
C ASN A 171 -10.50 -9.81 11.02
N ASN A 172 -9.82 -9.00 11.82
CA ASN A 172 -9.74 -7.55 11.68
C ASN A 172 -8.40 -7.03 11.13
N HIS A 173 -7.44 -7.89 10.76
CA HIS A 173 -6.22 -7.44 10.10
C HIS A 173 -5.82 -8.34 8.92
N THR A 174 -4.94 -7.85 8.06
CA THR A 174 -4.56 -8.50 6.80
C THR A 174 -3.57 -9.63 7.02
N VAL A 175 -3.51 -10.59 6.08
CA VAL A 175 -2.56 -11.72 6.13
C VAL A 175 -1.12 -11.23 6.16
N LEU A 176 -0.78 -10.23 5.31
CA LEU A 176 0.59 -9.73 5.24
C LEU A 176 1.02 -9.03 6.54
N SER A 177 0.12 -8.29 7.19
CA SER A 177 0.43 -7.61 8.45
C SER A 177 0.76 -8.57 9.60
N THR A 178 0.35 -9.85 9.51
CA THR A 178 0.70 -10.88 10.49
C THR A 178 2.22 -11.04 10.65
N PHE A 179 3.00 -10.72 9.60
CA PHE A 179 4.47 -10.74 9.65
C PHE A 179 5.09 -9.78 10.68
N ALA A 180 4.37 -8.74 11.09
CA ALA A 180 4.83 -7.89 12.19
C ALA A 180 4.82 -8.59 13.57
N LYS A 181 4.09 -9.72 13.69
CA LYS A 181 3.87 -10.42 14.97
C LYS A 181 4.54 -11.78 15.05
N VAL A 182 4.84 -12.41 13.91
CA VAL A 182 5.31 -13.80 13.88
C VAL A 182 6.70 -13.90 13.27
N SER A 183 7.49 -14.83 13.81
CA SER A 183 8.75 -15.27 13.19
C SER A 183 8.51 -16.53 12.40
N LEU A 184 8.88 -16.52 11.12
CA LEU A 184 8.72 -17.63 10.20
C LEU A 184 10.06 -18.14 9.70
N ASN A 185 10.07 -19.41 9.24
CA ASN A 185 11.24 -20.06 8.67
C ASN A 185 11.65 -19.46 7.30
N GLU A 186 12.73 -19.95 6.72
CA GLU A 186 13.27 -19.49 5.44
C GLU A 186 12.31 -19.72 4.25
N ASP A 187 11.41 -20.71 4.32
CA ASP A 187 10.39 -20.94 3.32
C ASP A 187 9.42 -19.75 3.14
N ALA A 188 9.30 -18.88 4.15
CA ALA A 188 8.51 -17.66 4.09
C ALA A 188 9.28 -16.42 3.58
N LYS A 189 10.46 -16.62 2.99
CA LYS A 189 11.33 -15.52 2.51
C LYS A 189 10.60 -14.53 1.62
N ILE A 190 9.82 -15.01 0.64
CA ILE A 190 9.10 -14.13 -0.30
C ILE A 190 8.08 -13.23 0.41
N PHE A 191 7.37 -13.75 1.43
CA PHE A 191 6.48 -12.94 2.25
C PHE A 191 7.24 -11.88 3.03
N ARG A 192 8.35 -12.30 3.68
CA ARG A 192 9.21 -11.41 4.46
C ARG A 192 9.78 -10.29 3.59
N ASP A 193 10.29 -10.61 2.41
CA ASP A 193 10.85 -9.64 1.48
C ASP A 193 9.79 -8.64 1.00
N THR A 194 8.58 -9.12 0.68
CA THR A 194 7.44 -8.27 0.28
C THR A 194 7.02 -7.34 1.43
N TYR A 195 6.85 -7.88 2.65
CA TYR A 195 6.53 -7.09 3.84
C TYR A 195 7.59 -6.02 4.13
N ASN A 196 8.87 -6.42 4.16
CA ASN A 196 9.99 -5.52 4.44
C ASN A 196 10.12 -4.42 3.37
N TRP A 197 9.85 -4.75 2.10
CA TRP A 197 9.83 -3.74 1.05
C TRP A 197 8.74 -2.71 1.29
N ILE A 198 7.52 -3.14 1.63
CA ILE A 198 6.42 -2.21 1.92
C ILE A 198 6.77 -1.33 3.12
N VAL A 199 7.24 -1.91 4.23
CA VAL A 199 7.65 -1.16 5.43
C VAL A 199 8.73 -0.13 5.12
N ARG A 200 9.71 -0.48 4.27
CA ARG A 200 10.87 0.39 3.98
C ARG A 200 10.56 1.50 2.98
N TYR A 201 9.78 1.20 1.95
CA TYR A 201 9.65 2.09 0.78
C TYR A 201 8.29 2.77 0.67
N VAL A 202 7.31 2.34 1.45
CA VAL A 202 5.99 2.96 1.45
C VAL A 202 5.79 3.77 2.72
N HIS A 203 5.78 5.07 2.58
CA HIS A 203 5.56 6.01 3.68
C HIS A 203 4.18 6.65 3.49
N GLY A 204 3.35 6.58 4.53
CA GLY A 204 2.07 7.29 4.59
C GLY A 204 2.25 8.76 5.00
N MET A 205 1.15 9.49 5.00
CA MET A 205 1.08 10.89 5.48
C MET A 205 1.16 10.96 7.02
N LYS A 206 2.27 10.55 7.62
CA LYS A 206 2.44 10.70 9.07
C LYS A 206 2.88 12.14 9.38
N GLY A 207 2.20 12.78 10.33
CA GLY A 207 2.61 14.08 10.85
C GLY A 207 4.04 14.11 11.41
N ASN A 208 4.55 12.96 11.85
CA ASN A 208 5.93 12.80 12.30
C ASN A 208 6.95 12.80 11.15
N SER A 209 6.54 12.64 9.91
CA SER A 209 7.46 12.66 8.77
C SER A 209 8.16 14.01 8.58
N LEU A 210 7.54 15.10 9.02
CA LEU A 210 8.19 16.43 8.97
C LEU A 210 9.35 16.54 9.96
N LEU A 211 9.21 16.00 11.15
CA LEU A 211 10.29 15.96 12.16
C LEU A 211 11.41 15.02 11.70
N ASP A 212 11.06 13.86 11.16
CA ASP A 212 12.04 12.91 10.63
C ASP A 212 12.81 13.49 9.43
N ILE A 213 12.11 14.22 8.54
CA ILE A 213 12.75 14.94 7.43
C ILE A 213 13.64 16.05 7.95
N ALA A 214 13.17 16.86 8.91
CA ALA A 214 13.97 17.92 9.51
C ALA A 214 15.24 17.35 10.16
N GLN A 215 15.14 16.27 10.91
CA GLN A 215 16.29 15.60 11.51
C GLN A 215 17.29 15.11 10.46
N GLN A 216 16.80 14.44 9.39
CA GLN A 216 17.66 14.01 8.28
C GLN A 216 18.38 15.17 7.56
N LEU A 217 17.74 16.33 7.46
CA LEU A 217 18.35 17.53 6.88
C LEU A 217 19.41 18.14 7.81
N ILE A 218 19.19 18.06 9.13
CA ILE A 218 20.18 18.51 10.13
C ILE A 218 21.41 17.59 10.10
N ASP A 219 21.18 16.27 10.05
CA ASP A 219 22.24 15.26 10.17
C ASP A 219 23.06 15.06 8.88
N ASN A 220 22.57 15.56 7.73
CA ASN A 220 23.20 15.35 6.42
C ASN A 220 23.29 16.65 5.61
N LYS A 221 24.50 17.23 5.59
CA LYS A 221 24.78 18.50 4.89
C LYS A 221 24.43 18.45 3.39
N GLU A 222 24.74 17.37 2.70
CA GLU A 222 24.47 17.22 1.26
C GLU A 222 22.96 17.23 0.98
N LYS A 223 22.17 16.50 1.76
CA LYS A 223 20.70 16.52 1.67
C LYS A 223 20.14 17.91 1.98
N LYS A 224 20.68 18.59 2.99
CA LYS A 224 20.29 19.95 3.35
C LYS A 224 20.54 20.92 2.20
N ASP A 225 21.75 20.92 1.61
CA ASP A 225 22.13 21.80 0.51
C ASP A 225 21.25 21.54 -0.74
N TYR A 226 20.97 20.28 -1.04
CA TYR A 226 20.05 19.89 -2.12
C TYR A 226 18.63 20.41 -1.86
N PHE A 227 18.11 20.25 -0.64
CA PHE A 227 16.77 20.72 -0.27
C PHE A 227 16.67 22.24 -0.39
N ILE A 228 17.66 23.01 0.14
CA ILE A 228 17.71 24.47 0.04
C ILE A 228 17.74 24.90 -1.44
N SER A 229 18.54 24.21 -2.27
CA SER A 229 18.60 24.50 -3.71
C SER A 229 17.26 24.26 -4.40
N ALA A 230 16.57 23.17 -4.07
CA ALA A 230 15.25 22.86 -4.62
C ALA A 230 14.20 23.91 -4.19
N MET A 231 14.21 24.31 -2.92
CA MET A 231 13.30 25.34 -2.39
C MET A 231 13.52 26.71 -3.05
N ARG A 232 14.76 27.10 -3.28
CA ARG A 232 15.08 28.34 -4.01
C ARG A 232 14.59 28.33 -5.45
N LYS A 233 14.72 27.18 -6.13
CA LYS A 233 14.18 27.00 -7.48
C LYS A 233 12.65 27.03 -7.54
N ALA A 234 11.98 26.70 -6.44
CA ALA A 234 10.53 26.76 -6.28
C ALA A 234 10.04 28.13 -5.78
N ASP A 235 10.89 29.17 -5.88
CA ASP A 235 10.59 30.56 -5.52
C ASP A 235 10.35 30.81 -4.01
N PHE A 236 10.85 29.90 -3.15
CA PHE A 236 10.89 30.14 -1.72
C PHE A 236 12.22 30.85 -1.37
N ASN A 237 12.13 32.05 -0.83
CA ASN A 237 13.31 32.85 -0.47
C ASN A 237 13.96 32.36 0.84
N ILE A 238 14.51 31.14 0.81
CA ILE A 238 15.14 30.48 1.95
C ILE A 238 16.66 30.56 1.79
N SER A 239 17.34 31.16 2.75
CA SER A 239 18.81 31.27 2.76
C SER A 239 19.49 30.10 3.49
N ASN A 240 18.87 29.61 4.59
CA ASN A 240 19.36 28.50 5.40
C ASN A 240 18.19 27.87 6.20
N ILE A 241 18.36 26.62 6.63
CA ILE A 241 17.46 25.89 7.52
C ILE A 241 18.26 25.36 8.71
#